data_723e8c37fa66a5abd9cbf025506cc8b4
#
_entry.id   723e8c37fa66a5abd9cbf025506cc8b4
#
_cell.length_a   1.000
_cell.length_b   1.000
_cell.length_c   1.000
_cell.angle_alpha   90.00
_cell.angle_beta   90.00
_cell.angle_gamma   90.00
#
_symmetry.space_group_name_H-M   'P 1'
#
loop_
_entity.id
_entity.type
_entity.pdbx_description
1 polymer ?
#
loop_
_entity_poly.entity_id
_entity_poly.type
_entity_poly.pdbx_seq_one_letter_code
_entity_poly.pdbx_strand_id
1 'polypeptide(L)'
;MIDLSNITLVSVASVRVDKTIKALKYSSKDIKFGSVKLITHEVVNDPEITVVNVDKMDYEQYNKFIVFELFKYIDTDYALIIQDDGFVVNPNQWKPEFLNYDYLGAPWPLPHDDFSYRDAFNNLIRVGNGGFSLRSKKILSLATELNLEWKSYFGYYNEDGFFTCHNRHLYEQNGCVYAPLDIAKHFSHEIQIPETVGITPFGFHGKNNPYNNLI
;
A
#
# COMPACT_ATOMS: atom_id res chain seq x y z
N MET A 1 11.41 3.89 20.02
CA MET A 1 10.20 3.31 19.37
C MET A 1 9.33 4.45 18.90
N ILE A 2 9.01 4.50 17.64
CA ILE A 2 8.12 5.52 17.04
C ILE A 2 6.68 5.11 17.33
N ASP A 3 5.83 6.05 17.78
CA ASP A 3 4.40 5.78 18.04
C ASP A 3 3.56 6.13 16.79
N LEU A 4 3.01 5.09 16.16
CA LEU A 4 2.08 5.13 15.04
C LEU A 4 0.79 4.38 15.40
N SER A 5 0.28 4.57 16.61
CA SER A 5 -0.91 3.88 17.12
C SER A 5 -2.20 4.23 16.37
N ASN A 6 -2.18 5.26 15.53
CA ASN A 6 -3.25 5.61 14.61
C ASN A 6 -3.16 4.89 13.24
N ILE A 7 -2.22 3.96 13.08
CA ILE A 7 -2.00 3.19 11.85
C ILE A 7 -2.12 1.69 12.15
N THR A 8 -2.88 0.96 11.37
CA THR A 8 -2.86 -0.50 11.29
C THR A 8 -1.81 -0.91 10.27
N LEU A 9 -0.77 -1.65 10.70
CA LEU A 9 0.11 -2.36 9.78
C LEU A 9 -0.62 -3.61 9.30
N VAL A 10 -0.81 -3.77 8.00
CA VAL A 10 -1.61 -4.88 7.46
C VAL A 10 -1.01 -5.48 6.20
N SER A 11 -1.14 -6.78 6.09
CA SER A 11 -0.88 -7.50 4.85
C SER A 11 -2.01 -8.47 4.55
N VAL A 12 -2.33 -8.61 3.26
CA VAL A 12 -3.23 -9.64 2.73
C VAL A 12 -2.38 -10.62 1.93
N ALA A 13 -2.39 -11.90 2.30
CA ALA A 13 -1.50 -12.88 1.70
C ALA A 13 -2.18 -14.23 1.47
N SER A 14 -2.20 -14.68 0.21
CA SER A 14 -2.61 -16.03 -0.19
C SER A 14 -1.44 -16.87 -0.71
N VAL A 15 -0.24 -16.28 -0.77
CA VAL A 15 1.02 -16.93 -1.15
C VAL A 15 2.15 -16.36 -0.28
N ARG A 16 3.20 -17.14 -0.08
CA ARG A 16 4.41 -16.73 0.68
C ARG A 16 4.10 -16.13 2.05
N VAL A 17 3.11 -16.70 2.75
CA VAL A 17 2.63 -16.23 4.04
C VAL A 17 3.73 -16.15 5.09
N ASP A 18 4.68 -17.11 5.08
CA ASP A 18 5.86 -17.13 5.94
C ASP A 18 6.75 -15.89 5.76
N LYS A 19 6.99 -15.45 4.53
CA LYS A 19 7.73 -14.22 4.23
C LYS A 19 6.95 -12.98 4.63
N THR A 20 5.65 -12.99 4.41
CA THR A 20 4.77 -11.89 4.85
C THR A 20 4.82 -11.70 6.37
N ILE A 21 4.82 -12.79 7.14
CA ILE A 21 4.96 -12.74 8.60
C ILE A 21 6.29 -12.08 8.97
N LYS A 22 7.40 -12.47 8.32
CA LYS A 22 8.70 -11.83 8.57
C LYS A 22 8.69 -10.33 8.24
N ALA A 23 8.07 -9.93 7.12
CA ALA A 23 7.95 -8.53 6.72
C ALA A 23 7.14 -7.72 7.75
N LEU A 24 6.02 -8.25 8.25
CA LEU A 24 5.22 -7.63 9.31
C LEU A 24 6.03 -7.46 10.60
N LYS A 25 6.71 -8.52 11.07
CA LYS A 25 7.52 -8.47 12.29
C LYS A 25 8.71 -7.53 12.15
N TYR A 26 9.39 -7.53 11.01
CA TYR A 26 10.49 -6.61 10.77
C TYR A 26 10.03 -5.15 10.77
N SER A 27 8.89 -4.86 10.13
CA SER A 27 8.31 -3.52 10.07
C SER A 27 7.87 -2.99 11.45
N SER A 28 7.44 -3.86 12.35
CA SER A 28 6.96 -3.48 13.69
C SER A 28 8.04 -3.44 14.77
N LYS A 29 9.29 -3.83 14.47
CA LYS A 29 10.37 -3.97 15.46
C LYS A 29 10.64 -2.68 16.26
N ASP A 30 10.67 -1.52 15.59
CA ASP A 30 11.01 -0.23 16.19
C ASP A 30 9.84 0.77 16.14
N ILE A 31 8.65 0.29 15.76
CA ILE A 31 7.43 1.08 15.60
C ILE A 31 6.30 0.43 16.38
N LYS A 32 5.59 1.24 17.16
CA LYS A 32 4.33 0.85 17.80
C LYS A 32 3.17 1.22 16.89
N PHE A 33 2.60 0.23 16.20
CA PHE A 33 1.36 0.39 15.44
C PHE A 33 0.12 0.22 16.33
N GLY A 34 -1.03 0.72 15.90
CA GLY A 34 -2.32 0.48 16.57
C GLY A 34 -2.72 -0.99 16.55
N SER A 35 -2.46 -1.67 15.45
CA SER A 35 -2.50 -3.13 15.36
C SER A 35 -1.59 -3.62 14.24
N VAL A 36 -1.18 -4.90 14.32
CA VAL A 36 -0.46 -5.60 13.25
C VAL A 36 -1.34 -6.76 12.80
N LYS A 37 -1.75 -6.75 11.53
CA LYS A 37 -2.73 -7.70 10.99
C LYS A 37 -2.21 -8.47 9.79
N LEU A 38 -2.50 -9.76 9.79
CA LEU A 38 -2.33 -10.65 8.64
C LEU A 38 -3.69 -11.20 8.24
N ILE A 39 -4.13 -10.93 7.02
CA ILE A 39 -5.35 -11.47 6.44
C ILE A 39 -4.95 -12.58 5.47
N THR A 40 -5.30 -13.83 5.80
CA THR A 40 -4.83 -15.01 5.06
C THR A 40 -5.77 -16.19 5.21
N HIS A 41 -5.62 -17.18 4.32
CA HIS A 41 -6.34 -18.46 4.41
C HIS A 41 -5.59 -19.50 5.26
N GLU A 42 -4.34 -19.22 5.62
CA GLU A 42 -3.53 -20.14 6.41
C GLU A 42 -3.80 -19.98 7.91
N VAL A 43 -3.68 -21.08 8.64
CA VAL A 43 -3.71 -21.08 10.10
C VAL A 43 -2.33 -20.62 10.60
N VAL A 44 -2.28 -19.42 11.16
CA VAL A 44 -1.07 -18.83 11.72
C VAL A 44 -1.30 -18.59 13.21
N ASN A 45 -0.33 -19.03 14.04
CA ASN A 45 -0.34 -18.78 15.47
C ASN A 45 0.89 -17.94 15.84
N ASP A 46 0.72 -16.63 15.86
CA ASP A 46 1.78 -15.69 16.23
C ASP A 46 1.19 -14.66 17.23
N PRO A 47 1.77 -14.54 18.45
CA PRO A 47 1.21 -13.67 19.48
C PRO A 47 1.34 -12.17 19.19
N GLU A 48 2.18 -11.78 18.25
CA GLU A 48 2.43 -10.38 17.87
C GLU A 48 1.57 -9.92 16.67
N ILE A 49 0.86 -10.86 16.02
CA ILE A 49 0.09 -10.59 14.81
C ILE A 49 -1.36 -11.03 15.00
N THR A 50 -2.28 -10.12 14.79
CA THR A 50 -3.72 -10.45 14.72
C THR A 50 -4.01 -11.10 13.36
N VAL A 51 -4.32 -12.39 13.37
CA VAL A 51 -4.65 -13.14 12.15
C VAL A 51 -6.14 -13.10 11.89
N VAL A 52 -6.50 -12.74 10.65
CA VAL A 52 -7.87 -12.81 10.14
C VAL A 52 -7.93 -13.88 9.07
N ASN A 53 -8.72 -14.92 9.30
CA ASN A 53 -8.88 -15.99 8.33
C ASN A 53 -9.93 -15.62 7.28
N VAL A 54 -9.58 -15.79 6.02
CA VAL A 54 -10.41 -15.58 4.84
C VAL A 54 -10.17 -16.72 3.85
N ASP A 55 -11.00 -16.87 2.84
CA ASP A 55 -10.74 -17.83 1.77
C ASP A 55 -9.48 -17.49 0.99
N LYS A 56 -8.85 -18.52 0.40
CA LYS A 56 -7.71 -18.31 -0.48
C LYS A 56 -8.13 -17.49 -1.70
N MET A 57 -7.37 -16.46 -1.99
CA MET A 57 -7.63 -15.54 -3.10
C MET A 57 -6.66 -15.77 -4.24
N ASP A 58 -7.17 -15.73 -5.47
CA ASP A 58 -6.37 -15.52 -6.66
C ASP A 58 -5.97 -14.04 -6.81
N TYR A 59 -5.30 -13.70 -7.92
CA TYR A 59 -4.80 -12.34 -8.13
C TYR A 59 -5.92 -11.29 -8.24
N GLU A 60 -6.99 -11.60 -8.99
CA GLU A 60 -8.12 -10.67 -9.13
C GLU A 60 -8.87 -10.52 -7.82
N GLN A 61 -9.14 -11.62 -7.12
CA GLN A 61 -9.81 -11.62 -5.82
C GLN A 61 -9.03 -10.83 -4.77
N TYR A 62 -7.70 -10.95 -4.75
CA TYR A 62 -6.83 -10.15 -3.89
C TYR A 62 -7.02 -8.65 -4.17
N ASN A 63 -6.91 -8.22 -5.42
CA ASN A 63 -7.06 -6.81 -5.79
C ASN A 63 -8.45 -6.26 -5.44
N LYS A 64 -9.49 -7.05 -5.73
CA LYS A 64 -10.87 -6.72 -5.37
C LYS A 64 -11.08 -6.62 -3.87
N PHE A 65 -10.46 -7.51 -3.09
CA PHE A 65 -10.52 -7.49 -1.64
C PHE A 65 -9.89 -6.19 -1.08
N ILE A 66 -8.72 -5.80 -1.57
CA ILE A 66 -8.07 -4.53 -1.16
C ILE A 66 -8.98 -3.35 -1.42
N VAL A 67 -9.69 -3.32 -2.55
CA VAL A 67 -10.54 -2.19 -2.95
C VAL A 67 -11.85 -2.12 -2.16
N PHE A 68 -12.52 -3.26 -1.93
CA PHE A 68 -13.92 -3.26 -1.44
C PHE A 68 -14.11 -3.84 -0.04
N GLU A 69 -13.11 -4.56 0.49
CA GLU A 69 -13.28 -5.31 1.74
C GLU A 69 -12.29 -4.90 2.83
N LEU A 70 -11.05 -4.51 2.47
CA LEU A 70 -9.98 -4.29 3.42
C LEU A 70 -10.35 -3.28 4.52
N PHE A 71 -11.08 -2.21 4.20
CA PHE A 71 -11.47 -1.18 5.16
C PHE A 71 -12.23 -1.72 6.38
N LYS A 72 -12.94 -2.84 6.23
CA LYS A 72 -13.69 -3.51 7.31
C LYS A 72 -12.78 -4.06 8.41
N TYR A 73 -11.51 -4.28 8.08
CA TYR A 73 -10.51 -4.86 8.97
C TYR A 73 -9.53 -3.82 9.54
N ILE A 74 -9.72 -2.55 9.19
CA ILE A 74 -8.87 -1.44 9.67
C ILE A 74 -9.56 -0.75 10.84
N ASP A 75 -8.94 -0.82 12.03
CA ASP A 75 -9.51 -0.26 13.28
C ASP A 75 -9.03 1.17 13.55
N THR A 76 -8.06 1.65 12.80
CA THR A 76 -7.40 2.95 12.93
C THR A 76 -7.75 3.88 11.78
N ASP A 77 -7.26 5.12 11.82
CA ASP A 77 -7.52 6.11 10.76
C ASP A 77 -6.79 5.78 9.45
N TYR A 78 -5.66 5.05 9.55
CA TYR A 78 -4.82 4.68 8.42
C TYR A 78 -4.46 3.20 8.42
N ALA A 79 -4.18 2.67 7.25
CA ALA A 79 -3.54 1.38 7.02
C ALA A 79 -2.18 1.58 6.34
N LEU A 80 -1.12 1.01 6.88
CA LEU A 80 0.13 0.77 6.17
C LEU A 80 0.04 -0.64 5.59
N ILE A 81 -0.21 -0.71 4.27
CA ILE A 81 -0.33 -1.97 3.53
C ILE A 81 1.07 -2.38 3.08
N ILE A 82 1.46 -3.61 3.38
CA ILE A 82 2.74 -4.18 2.96
C ILE A 82 2.56 -5.55 2.32
N GLN A 83 3.55 -5.95 1.52
CA GLN A 83 3.64 -7.29 0.92
C GLN A 83 4.90 -8.02 1.41
N ASP A 84 5.06 -9.28 1.01
CA ASP A 84 6.22 -10.11 1.41
C ASP A 84 7.58 -9.59 0.89
N ASP A 85 7.56 -8.71 -0.10
CA ASP A 85 8.72 -8.05 -0.70
C ASP A 85 8.69 -6.52 -0.52
N GLY A 86 7.97 -6.04 0.50
CA GLY A 86 7.91 -4.63 0.84
C GLY A 86 7.70 -4.43 2.35
N PHE A 87 8.62 -3.73 3.03
CA PHE A 87 8.55 -3.49 4.47
C PHE A 87 9.29 -2.21 4.89
N VAL A 88 9.10 -1.79 6.13
CA VAL A 88 9.82 -0.64 6.70
C VAL A 88 11.29 -0.99 6.86
N VAL A 89 12.18 -0.13 6.34
CA VAL A 89 13.64 -0.32 6.44
C VAL A 89 14.33 0.76 7.27
N ASN A 90 13.75 1.95 7.31
CA ASN A 90 14.33 3.08 8.02
C ASN A 90 13.24 3.78 8.87
N PRO A 91 12.91 3.26 10.06
CA PRO A 91 11.87 3.84 10.90
C PRO A 91 12.03 5.35 11.15
N ASN A 92 13.29 5.81 11.35
CA ASN A 92 13.62 7.22 11.59
C ASN A 92 13.34 8.16 10.39
N GLN A 93 13.02 7.63 9.22
CA GLN A 93 12.58 8.41 8.05
C GLN A 93 11.07 8.65 8.04
N TRP A 94 10.32 8.15 9.03
CA TRP A 94 8.93 8.52 9.18
C TRP A 94 8.77 10.02 9.34
N LYS A 95 7.85 10.60 8.59
CA LYS A 95 7.50 12.03 8.67
C LYS A 95 6.01 12.16 9.00
N PRO A 96 5.63 12.94 10.02
CA PRO A 96 4.22 13.16 10.37
C PRO A 96 3.37 13.69 9.21
N GLU A 97 3.99 14.43 8.27
CA GLU A 97 3.33 14.96 7.08
C GLU A 97 2.76 13.89 6.13
N PHE A 98 3.20 12.62 6.24
CA PHE A 98 2.64 11.51 5.46
C PHE A 98 1.15 11.30 5.75
N LEU A 99 0.70 11.65 6.95
CA LEU A 99 -0.70 11.59 7.37
C LEU A 99 -1.59 12.71 6.80
N ASN A 100 -1.03 13.64 6.04
CA ASN A 100 -1.82 14.65 5.34
C ASN A 100 -2.45 14.11 4.04
N TYR A 101 -2.16 12.88 3.66
CA TYR A 101 -2.57 12.27 2.41
C TYR A 101 -3.42 11.03 2.64
N ASP A 102 -4.46 10.87 1.83
CA ASP A 102 -5.30 9.67 1.85
C ASP A 102 -4.65 8.49 1.11
N TYR A 103 -3.79 8.77 0.13
CA TYR A 103 -3.00 7.78 -0.58
C TYR A 103 -1.54 8.23 -0.73
N LEU A 104 -0.63 7.37 -0.28
CA LEU A 104 0.81 7.57 -0.41
C LEU A 104 1.47 6.21 -0.69
N GLY A 105 2.08 6.05 -1.86
CA GLY A 105 2.84 4.87 -2.30
C GLY A 105 4.17 5.28 -2.91
N ALA A 106 4.94 4.30 -3.40
CA ALA A 106 6.20 4.60 -4.08
C ALA A 106 5.96 5.34 -5.42
N PRO A 107 6.91 6.21 -5.81
CA PRO A 107 6.89 6.83 -7.12
C PRO A 107 7.02 5.80 -8.25
N TRP A 108 6.26 5.99 -9.32
CA TRP A 108 6.41 5.25 -10.56
C TRP A 108 7.45 5.90 -11.50
N PRO A 109 8.16 5.11 -12.31
CA PRO A 109 8.99 5.63 -13.38
C PRO A 109 8.13 6.34 -14.43
N LEU A 110 8.77 7.08 -15.33
CA LEU A 110 8.10 7.53 -16.54
C LEU A 110 7.72 6.31 -17.39
N PRO A 111 6.49 6.22 -17.89
CA PRO A 111 6.09 5.10 -18.74
C PRO A 111 6.81 5.13 -20.09
N HIS A 112 6.95 3.97 -20.71
CA HIS A 112 7.48 3.82 -22.08
C HIS A 112 6.38 3.83 -23.15
N ASP A 113 5.13 4.03 -22.73
CA ASP A 113 3.94 4.06 -23.59
C ASP A 113 3.06 5.27 -23.25
N ASP A 114 1.99 5.48 -24.01
CA ASP A 114 1.10 6.63 -23.89
C ASP A 114 -0.13 6.36 -23.00
N PHE A 115 -0.27 5.15 -22.44
CA PHE A 115 -1.46 4.73 -21.66
C PHE A 115 -1.16 4.37 -20.22
N SER A 116 0.06 3.94 -19.88
CA SER A 116 0.42 3.56 -18.51
C SER A 116 0.43 4.77 -17.58
N TYR A 117 0.01 4.55 -16.33
CA TYR A 117 0.00 5.56 -15.27
C TYR A 117 -0.79 6.82 -15.63
N ARG A 118 -1.92 6.66 -16.33
CA ARG A 118 -2.79 7.77 -16.71
C ARG A 118 -4.10 7.73 -15.92
N ASP A 119 -4.56 8.92 -15.53
CA ASP A 119 -5.91 9.06 -14.97
C ASP A 119 -6.99 9.08 -16.07
N ALA A 120 -8.25 9.22 -15.67
CA ALA A 120 -9.39 9.28 -16.60
C ALA A 120 -9.36 10.49 -17.58
N PHE A 121 -8.51 11.47 -17.32
CA PHE A 121 -8.34 12.68 -18.16
C PHE A 121 -7.00 12.67 -18.91
N ASN A 122 -6.31 11.53 -18.92
CA ASN A 122 -5.01 11.34 -19.54
C ASN A 122 -3.87 12.12 -18.88
N ASN A 123 -4.02 12.56 -17.63
CA ASN A 123 -2.91 13.13 -16.87
C ASN A 123 -1.96 12.02 -16.38
N LEU A 124 -0.66 12.27 -16.44
CA LEU A 124 0.36 11.34 -15.95
C LEU A 124 0.37 11.31 -14.42
N ILE A 125 0.19 10.13 -13.85
CA ILE A 125 0.28 9.88 -12.42
C ILE A 125 1.67 9.31 -12.10
N ARG A 126 2.37 9.91 -11.14
CA ARG A 126 3.74 9.54 -10.77
C ARG A 126 3.85 8.87 -9.40
N VAL A 127 2.74 8.75 -8.66
CA VAL A 127 2.70 8.13 -7.33
C VAL A 127 1.50 7.20 -7.27
N GLY A 128 1.77 5.91 -7.02
CA GLY A 128 0.65 4.98 -7.01
C GLY A 128 0.97 3.53 -6.63
N ASN A 129 2.24 3.13 -6.45
CA ASN A 129 2.55 1.75 -6.08
C ASN A 129 1.79 1.31 -4.82
N GLY A 130 1.16 0.13 -4.87
CA GLY A 130 0.30 -0.40 -3.81
C GLY A 130 0.98 -1.32 -2.81
N GLY A 131 2.10 -1.96 -3.20
CA GLY A 131 2.73 -3.03 -2.41
C GLY A 131 3.45 -2.58 -1.13
N PHE A 132 3.75 -1.29 -1.02
CA PHE A 132 4.06 -0.59 0.23
C PHE A 132 3.39 0.77 0.18
N SER A 133 2.22 0.90 0.79
CA SER A 133 1.41 2.12 0.70
C SER A 133 0.70 2.46 2.00
N LEU A 134 0.62 3.75 2.30
CA LEU A 134 -0.19 4.31 3.38
C LEU A 134 -1.52 4.80 2.79
N ARG A 135 -2.63 4.33 3.35
CA ARG A 135 -3.98 4.67 2.90
C ARG A 135 -4.86 5.04 4.08
N SER A 136 -5.60 6.13 3.99
CA SER A 136 -6.61 6.45 5.00
C SER A 136 -7.76 5.43 4.95
N LYS A 137 -8.43 5.23 6.07
CA LYS A 137 -9.65 4.41 6.11
C LYS A 137 -10.74 5.00 5.20
N LYS A 138 -10.76 6.34 5.05
CA LYS A 138 -11.64 7.06 4.14
C LYS A 138 -11.47 6.59 2.70
N ILE A 139 -10.24 6.60 2.16
CA ILE A 139 -10.02 6.20 0.76
C ILE A 139 -10.32 4.71 0.55
N LEU A 140 -10.06 3.87 1.55
CA LEU A 140 -10.34 2.43 1.48
C LEU A 140 -11.84 2.11 1.47
N SER A 141 -12.70 2.89 2.16
CA SER A 141 -14.15 2.65 2.21
C SER A 141 -14.90 3.19 0.99
N LEU A 142 -14.35 4.24 0.35
CA LEU A 142 -15.07 5.06 -0.62
C LEU A 142 -15.51 4.30 -1.88
N ALA A 143 -14.76 3.29 -2.33
CA ALA A 143 -15.17 2.46 -3.46
C ALA A 143 -16.51 1.76 -3.21
N THR A 144 -16.69 1.24 -2.01
CA THR A 144 -17.93 0.58 -1.57
C THR A 144 -19.05 1.59 -1.35
N GLU A 145 -18.76 2.73 -0.73
CA GLU A 145 -19.74 3.80 -0.47
C GLU A 145 -20.30 4.39 -1.77
N LEU A 146 -19.45 4.55 -2.78
CA LEU A 146 -19.84 5.05 -4.10
C LEU A 146 -20.35 3.95 -5.04
N ASN A 147 -20.37 2.69 -4.60
CA ASN A 147 -20.73 1.55 -5.42
C ASN A 147 -20.00 1.51 -6.77
N LEU A 148 -18.66 1.70 -6.72
CA LEU A 148 -17.84 1.73 -7.92
C LEU A 148 -17.77 0.36 -8.58
N GLU A 149 -17.77 0.35 -9.92
CA GLU A 149 -17.70 -0.87 -10.71
C GLU A 149 -16.28 -1.47 -10.68
N TRP A 150 -16.19 -2.77 -10.41
CA TRP A 150 -14.96 -3.54 -10.59
C TRP A 150 -14.82 -4.00 -12.03
N LYS A 151 -13.81 -3.50 -12.72
CA LYS A 151 -13.52 -3.86 -14.12
C LYS A 151 -12.03 -3.86 -14.40
N SER A 152 -11.63 -4.64 -15.42
CA SER A 152 -10.26 -4.63 -15.90
C SER A 152 -9.97 -3.39 -16.75
N TYR A 153 -8.72 -2.96 -16.69
CA TYR A 153 -8.17 -1.96 -17.60
C TYR A 153 -7.01 -2.59 -18.37
N PHE A 154 -7.10 -2.56 -19.70
CA PHE A 154 -6.13 -3.24 -20.58
C PHE A 154 -5.91 -4.73 -20.23
N GLY A 155 -6.96 -5.41 -19.73
CA GLY A 155 -6.89 -6.81 -19.32
C GLY A 155 -6.28 -7.07 -17.94
N TYR A 156 -5.96 -6.04 -17.18
CA TYR A 156 -5.42 -6.15 -15.82
C TYR A 156 -6.41 -5.65 -14.77
N TYR A 157 -6.34 -6.28 -13.60
CA TYR A 157 -7.05 -5.88 -12.39
C TYR A 157 -5.99 -5.49 -11.34
N ASN A 158 -5.67 -4.21 -11.26
CA ASN A 158 -4.68 -3.69 -10.31
C ASN A 158 -5.35 -2.70 -9.35
N GLU A 159 -5.27 -2.99 -8.07
CA GLU A 159 -5.89 -2.16 -7.03
C GLU A 159 -5.26 -0.75 -6.97
N ASP A 160 -3.95 -0.67 -7.15
CA ASP A 160 -3.23 0.61 -7.19
C ASP A 160 -3.65 1.48 -8.37
N GLY A 161 -3.78 0.91 -9.57
CA GLY A 161 -4.34 1.59 -10.74
C GLY A 161 -5.80 2.00 -10.53
N PHE A 162 -6.59 1.15 -9.84
CA PHE A 162 -7.98 1.47 -9.52
C PHE A 162 -8.08 2.75 -8.67
N PHE A 163 -7.29 2.84 -7.59
CA PHE A 163 -7.30 4.00 -6.69
C PHE A 163 -6.67 5.23 -7.30
N THR A 164 -5.53 5.08 -7.98
CA THR A 164 -4.66 6.23 -8.29
C THR A 164 -4.78 6.74 -9.71
N CYS A 165 -5.32 5.92 -10.64
CA CYS A 165 -5.49 6.27 -12.04
C CYS A 165 -6.98 6.31 -12.42
N HIS A 166 -7.61 5.14 -12.49
CA HIS A 166 -8.90 5.00 -13.17
C HIS A 166 -10.05 5.73 -12.48
N ASN A 167 -10.11 5.67 -11.16
CA ASN A 167 -11.17 6.31 -10.36
C ASN A 167 -10.67 7.50 -9.54
N ARG A 168 -9.43 7.93 -9.71
CA ARG A 168 -8.80 9.00 -8.94
C ARG A 168 -9.70 10.24 -8.84
N HIS A 169 -10.27 10.68 -9.95
CA HIS A 169 -11.15 11.86 -10.00
C HIS A 169 -12.37 11.73 -9.09
N LEU A 170 -12.94 10.53 -8.93
CA LEU A 170 -14.06 10.29 -8.03
C LEU A 170 -13.62 10.39 -6.56
N TYR A 171 -12.46 9.89 -6.24
CA TYR A 171 -11.87 10.02 -4.90
C TYR A 171 -11.55 11.48 -4.56
N GLU A 172 -10.94 12.23 -5.50
CA GLU A 172 -10.63 13.66 -5.32
C GLU A 172 -11.91 14.52 -5.18
N GLN A 173 -12.95 14.23 -5.94
CA GLN A 173 -14.27 14.88 -5.81
C GLN A 173 -14.92 14.64 -4.43
N ASN A 174 -14.57 13.53 -3.77
CA ASN A 174 -14.98 13.22 -2.41
C ASN A 174 -13.93 13.62 -1.36
N GLY A 175 -13.02 14.53 -1.72
CA GLY A 175 -12.06 15.16 -0.83
C GLY A 175 -10.91 14.25 -0.39
N CYS A 176 -10.57 13.21 -1.17
CA CYS A 176 -9.32 12.45 -0.94
C CYS A 176 -8.13 13.21 -1.51
N VAL A 177 -7.02 13.18 -0.79
CA VAL A 177 -5.78 13.87 -1.12
C VAL A 177 -4.69 12.85 -1.42
N TYR A 178 -4.05 12.97 -2.59
CA TYR A 178 -2.93 12.11 -2.99
C TYR A 178 -1.60 12.80 -2.76
N ALA A 179 -0.62 12.04 -2.28
CA ALA A 179 0.71 12.58 -2.07
C ALA A 179 1.39 12.96 -3.39
N PRO A 180 2.06 14.12 -3.47
CA PRO A 180 2.88 14.47 -4.62
C PRO A 180 4.20 13.69 -4.61
N LEU A 181 4.89 13.68 -5.76
CA LEU A 181 6.17 12.99 -5.95
C LEU A 181 7.23 13.41 -4.92
N ASP A 182 7.28 14.69 -4.57
CA ASP A 182 8.25 15.23 -3.60
C ASP A 182 8.08 14.68 -2.18
N ILE A 183 6.91 14.24 -1.82
CA ILE A 183 6.62 13.54 -0.57
C ILE A 183 6.88 12.04 -0.73
N ALA A 184 6.34 11.44 -1.80
CA ALA A 184 6.37 10.01 -2.03
C ALA A 184 7.80 9.44 -2.12
N LYS A 185 8.75 10.18 -2.70
CA LYS A 185 10.16 9.78 -2.81
C LYS A 185 10.86 9.57 -1.46
N HIS A 186 10.34 10.13 -0.37
CA HIS A 186 10.85 9.91 0.98
C HIS A 186 10.12 8.78 1.72
N PHE A 187 8.94 8.42 1.25
CA PHE A 187 8.12 7.40 1.88
C PHE A 187 8.53 6.00 1.43
N SER A 188 8.56 5.73 0.13
CA SER A 188 8.87 4.39 -0.37
C SER A 188 9.56 4.43 -1.73
N HIS A 189 10.40 3.42 -1.98
CA HIS A 189 10.99 3.18 -3.29
C HIS A 189 10.61 1.78 -3.79
N GLU A 190 10.30 1.67 -5.09
CA GLU A 190 10.14 0.39 -5.78
C GLU A 190 11.28 0.21 -6.79
N ILE A 191 11.34 1.08 -7.78
CA ILE A 191 12.38 1.14 -8.80
C ILE A 191 13.14 2.44 -8.61
N GLN A 192 14.45 2.41 -8.79
CA GLN A 192 15.25 3.63 -8.76
C GLN A 192 14.88 4.52 -9.95
N ILE A 193 14.46 5.73 -9.66
CA ILE A 193 14.19 6.80 -10.63
C ILE A 193 15.10 8.00 -10.33
N PRO A 194 15.31 8.94 -11.26
CA PRO A 194 16.17 10.09 -11.03
C PRO A 194 15.84 10.86 -9.74
N GLU A 195 14.55 11.00 -9.42
CA GLU A 195 14.06 11.74 -8.28
C GLU A 195 14.31 11.05 -6.92
N THR A 196 14.66 9.75 -6.92
CA THR A 196 14.95 8.97 -5.69
C THR A 196 16.44 8.78 -5.43
N VAL A 197 17.31 9.22 -6.36
CA VAL A 197 18.77 9.08 -6.21
C VAL A 197 19.26 9.85 -4.98
N GLY A 198 20.00 9.17 -4.09
CA GLY A 198 20.56 9.75 -2.87
C GLY A 198 19.54 9.95 -1.73
N ILE A 199 18.30 9.49 -1.91
CA ILE A 199 17.26 9.56 -0.87
C ILE A 199 17.16 8.21 -0.16
N THR A 200 17.13 8.24 1.17
CA THR A 200 16.84 7.09 2.02
C THR A 200 15.35 7.09 2.34
N PRO A 201 14.56 6.11 1.87
CA PRO A 201 13.13 6.06 2.11
C PRO A 201 12.79 5.47 3.49
N PHE A 202 11.56 5.66 3.96
CA PHE A 202 11.00 4.99 5.13
C PHE A 202 10.83 3.49 4.88
N GLY A 203 10.30 3.11 3.72
CA GLY A 203 10.10 1.72 3.30
C GLY A 203 10.43 1.49 1.83
N PHE A 204 10.19 0.29 1.37
CA PHE A 204 10.38 -0.06 -0.03
C PHE A 204 9.38 -1.15 -0.45
N HIS A 205 9.31 -1.40 -1.76
CA HIS A 205 8.62 -2.52 -2.37
C HIS A 205 9.43 -3.06 -3.54
N GLY A 206 9.30 -4.37 -3.83
CA GLY A 206 9.81 -5.01 -5.04
C GLY A 206 10.93 -6.03 -4.82
N LYS A 207 10.82 -7.15 -5.51
CA LYS A 207 11.67 -8.36 -5.33
C LYS A 207 13.15 -8.13 -5.62
N ASN A 208 13.47 -7.21 -6.50
CA ASN A 208 14.85 -6.93 -6.90
C ASN A 208 15.51 -5.84 -6.04
N ASN A 209 14.84 -5.40 -5.00
CA ASN A 209 15.39 -4.39 -4.12
C ASN A 209 16.42 -5.01 -3.16
N PRO A 210 17.60 -4.37 -2.95
CA PRO A 210 18.64 -4.88 -2.06
C PRO A 210 18.19 -5.08 -0.61
N TYR A 211 17.16 -4.38 -0.17
CA TYR A 211 16.60 -4.54 1.18
C TYR A 211 15.94 -5.90 1.43
N ASN A 212 15.56 -6.64 0.38
CA ASN A 212 14.98 -7.99 0.55
C ASN A 212 15.88 -8.98 1.27
N ASN A 213 17.17 -8.73 1.36
CA ASN A 213 18.12 -9.56 2.09
C ASN A 213 18.12 -9.31 3.61
N LEU A 214 17.28 -8.39 4.11
CA LEU A 214 17.19 -8.07 5.55
C LEU A 214 16.30 -9.04 6.34
N ILE A 215 15.45 -9.86 5.66
CA ILE A 215 14.49 -10.78 6.30
C ILE A 215 14.52 -12.19 5.72
#